data_88c31b8f5fb3819b8bc57ca13019ae3a
#
_entry.id   88c31b8f5fb3819b8bc57ca13019ae3a
#
_cell.length_a   1.000
_cell.length_b   1.000
_cell.length_c   1.000
_cell.angle_alpha   90.00
_cell.angle_beta   90.00
_cell.angle_gamma   90.00
#
_symmetry.space_group_name_H-M   'P 1'
#
loop_
_entity.id
_entity.type
_entity.pdbx_description
1 polymer ?
#
loop_
_entity_poly.entity_id
_entity_poly.type
_entity_poly.pdbx_seq_one_letter_code
_entity_poly.pdbx_strand_id
1 'polypeptide(L)'
;MKFSFKNSPEWFTNYVTETYVDEFHQKVKDVNWDQTDRIELLEAAAEFFTEKGFRSYCYNRELWFDLDETQETTMLALQWA
;
A
#
# COMPACT_ATOMS: atom_id res chain seq x y z
N MET A 1 -3.99 10.29 9.47
CA MET A 1 -2.57 10.32 9.03
C MET A 1 -2.50 9.97 7.56
N LYS A 2 -1.98 10.89 6.77
CA LYS A 2 -1.84 10.72 5.32
C LYS A 2 -0.37 10.70 4.94
N PHE A 3 0.02 9.78 4.08
CA PHE A 3 1.39 9.72 3.55
C PHE A 3 1.41 8.97 2.23
N SER A 4 2.40 9.28 1.39
CA SER A 4 2.69 8.45 0.22
C SER A 4 3.47 7.22 0.65
N PHE A 5 3.37 6.14 -0.10
CA PHE A 5 4.11 4.92 0.22
C PHE A 5 5.63 5.19 0.28
N LYS A 6 6.11 6.06 -0.58
CA LYS A 6 7.51 6.47 -0.62
C LYS A 6 7.97 7.10 0.71
N ASN A 7 7.08 7.85 1.37
CA ASN A 7 7.37 8.55 2.62
C ASN A 7 6.69 7.90 3.82
N SER A 8 6.27 6.65 3.69
CA SER A 8 5.57 5.95 4.77
C SER A 8 6.48 5.72 5.97
N PRO A 9 5.92 5.68 7.19
CA PRO A 9 6.68 5.28 8.37
C PRO A 9 7.26 3.87 8.16
N GLU A 10 8.43 3.64 8.72
CA GLU A 10 9.13 2.37 8.56
C GLU A 10 8.27 1.17 9.03
N TRP A 11 7.55 1.33 10.13
CA TRP A 11 6.70 0.27 10.65
C TRP A 11 5.61 -0.12 9.63
N PHE A 12 5.04 0.86 8.92
CA PHE A 12 4.00 0.61 7.93
C PHE A 12 4.57 -0.10 6.72
N THR A 13 5.73 0.35 6.24
CA THR A 13 6.42 -0.29 5.11
C THR A 13 6.72 -1.76 5.43
N ASN A 14 7.25 -2.03 6.61
CA ASN A 14 7.55 -3.39 7.04
C ASN A 14 6.28 -4.24 7.15
N TYR A 15 5.22 -3.67 7.73
CA TYR A 15 3.95 -4.36 7.88
C TYR A 15 3.38 -4.78 6.53
N VAL A 16 3.25 -3.85 5.58
CA VAL A 16 2.62 -4.18 4.30
C VAL A 16 3.50 -5.08 3.45
N THR A 17 4.82 -4.91 3.53
CA THR A 17 5.75 -5.74 2.79
C THR A 17 5.67 -7.19 3.24
N GLU A 18 5.71 -7.44 4.54
CA GLU A 18 5.67 -8.80 5.06
C GLU A 18 4.28 -9.44 4.99
N THR A 19 3.24 -8.65 5.11
CA THR A 19 1.87 -9.17 5.15
C THR A 19 1.28 -9.38 3.76
N TYR A 20 1.53 -8.47 2.81
CA TYR A 20 0.78 -8.42 1.56
C TYR A 20 1.60 -8.60 0.29
N VAL A 21 2.94 -8.65 0.36
CA VAL A 21 3.76 -8.67 -0.86
C VAL A 21 3.47 -9.89 -1.73
N ASP A 22 3.33 -11.05 -1.14
CA ASP A 22 3.08 -12.29 -1.90
C ASP A 22 1.72 -12.26 -2.59
N GLU A 23 0.71 -11.80 -1.87
CA GLU A 23 -0.64 -11.69 -2.39
C GLU A 23 -0.72 -10.67 -3.52
N PHE A 24 -0.04 -9.54 -3.36
CA PHE A 24 0.05 -8.52 -4.40
C PHE A 24 0.77 -9.05 -5.65
N HIS A 25 1.87 -9.78 -5.47
CA HIS A 25 2.58 -10.41 -6.59
C HIS A 25 1.67 -11.37 -7.35
N GLN A 26 0.85 -12.15 -6.66
CA GLN A 26 -0.10 -13.05 -7.31
C GLN A 26 -1.14 -12.27 -8.12
N LYS A 27 -1.62 -11.15 -7.60
CA LYS A 27 -2.60 -10.31 -8.30
C LYS A 27 -2.04 -9.75 -9.60
N VAL A 28 -0.77 -9.38 -9.63
CA VAL A 28 -0.16 -8.69 -10.78
C VAL A 28 0.77 -9.57 -11.60
N LYS A 29 0.81 -10.89 -11.35
CA LYS A 29 1.74 -11.79 -12.04
C LYS A 29 1.51 -11.87 -13.55
N ASP A 30 0.27 -11.65 -13.99
CA ASP A 30 -0.09 -11.71 -15.41
C ASP A 30 0.01 -10.35 -16.10
N VAL A 31 0.45 -9.33 -15.37
CA VAL A 31 0.62 -7.99 -15.92
C VAL A 31 1.90 -7.94 -16.75
N ASN A 32 1.81 -7.40 -17.96
CA ASN A 32 2.99 -7.20 -18.79
C ASN A 32 3.71 -5.93 -18.34
N TRP A 33 4.71 -6.09 -17.49
CA TRP A 33 5.45 -4.99 -16.88
C TRP A 33 6.13 -4.07 -17.90
N ASP A 34 6.51 -4.62 -19.05
CA ASP A 34 7.18 -3.84 -20.10
C ASP A 34 6.23 -2.89 -20.83
N GLN A 35 4.91 -3.17 -20.79
CA GLN A 35 3.90 -2.40 -21.49
C GLN A 35 2.94 -1.66 -20.55
N THR A 36 3.02 -1.94 -19.24
CA THR A 36 2.11 -1.36 -18.26
C THR A 36 2.62 0.00 -17.81
N ASP A 37 1.77 1.02 -17.89
CA ASP A 37 2.08 2.35 -17.37
C ASP A 37 2.23 2.27 -15.85
N ARG A 38 3.18 3.02 -15.33
CA ARG A 38 3.40 3.13 -13.89
C ARG A 38 2.13 3.58 -13.15
N ILE A 39 1.33 4.46 -13.76
CA ILE A 39 0.09 4.94 -13.17
C ILE A 39 -0.91 3.80 -13.05
N GLU A 40 -1.04 2.96 -14.07
CA GLU A 40 -1.91 1.79 -14.02
C GLU A 40 -1.51 0.84 -12.90
N LEU A 41 -0.22 0.66 -12.70
CA LEU A 41 0.30 -0.18 -11.63
C LEU A 41 -0.03 0.41 -10.26
N LEU A 42 0.13 1.72 -10.09
CA LEU A 42 -0.19 2.40 -8.84
C LEU A 42 -1.69 2.34 -8.55
N GLU A 43 -2.52 2.47 -9.58
CA GLU A 43 -3.97 2.35 -9.44
C GLU A 43 -4.37 0.93 -9.04
N ALA A 44 -3.73 -0.09 -9.61
CA ALA A 44 -3.95 -1.48 -9.23
C ALA A 44 -3.55 -1.72 -7.77
N ALA A 45 -2.44 -1.15 -7.33
CA ALA A 45 -2.01 -1.24 -5.95
C ALA A 45 -2.99 -0.55 -5.01
N ALA A 46 -3.49 0.64 -5.39
CA ALA A 46 -4.48 1.36 -4.59
C ALA A 46 -5.76 0.55 -4.44
N GLU A 47 -6.23 -0.06 -5.51
CA GLU A 47 -7.40 -0.94 -5.49
C GLU A 47 -7.17 -2.14 -4.58
N PHE A 48 -6.00 -2.77 -4.69
CA PHE A 48 -5.63 -3.90 -3.85
C PHE A 48 -5.72 -3.55 -2.36
N PHE A 49 -5.11 -2.43 -1.95
CA PHE A 49 -5.12 -2.04 -0.55
C PHE A 49 -6.49 -1.56 -0.08
N THR A 50 -7.29 -0.97 -0.97
CA THR A 50 -8.66 -0.61 -0.65
C THR A 50 -9.49 -1.87 -0.32
N GLU A 51 -9.28 -2.94 -1.06
CA GLU A 51 -9.93 -4.23 -0.78
C GLU A 51 -9.49 -4.81 0.57
N LYS A 52 -8.29 -4.48 1.02
CA LYS A 52 -7.76 -4.93 2.31
C LYS A 52 -8.20 -4.05 3.49
N GLY A 53 -9.02 -3.03 3.22
CA GLY A 53 -9.55 -2.17 4.27
C GLY A 53 -8.79 -0.87 4.50
N PHE A 54 -7.78 -0.57 3.69
CA PHE A 54 -7.06 0.68 3.77
C PHE A 54 -7.73 1.73 2.88
N ARG A 55 -7.62 3.00 3.27
CA ARG A 55 -7.95 4.09 2.35
C ARG A 55 -6.70 4.36 1.53
N SER A 56 -6.72 3.94 0.28
CA SER A 56 -5.57 4.06 -0.60
C SER A 56 -6.00 4.60 -1.95
N TYR A 57 -5.16 5.44 -2.53
CA TYR A 57 -5.44 6.07 -3.82
C TYR A 57 -4.15 6.45 -4.52
N CYS A 58 -4.24 6.65 -5.82
CA CYS A 58 -3.14 7.14 -6.63
C CYS A 58 -3.33 8.64 -6.83
N TYR A 59 -2.33 9.43 -6.45
CA TYR A 59 -2.34 10.87 -6.62
C TYR A 59 -0.93 11.36 -6.92
N ASN A 60 -0.81 12.23 -7.91
CA ASN A 60 0.47 12.82 -8.29
C ASN A 60 1.56 11.77 -8.57
N ARG A 61 1.16 10.67 -9.23
CA ARG A 61 2.03 9.54 -9.60
C ARG A 61 2.65 8.83 -8.41
N GLU A 62 1.96 8.87 -7.26
CA GLU A 62 2.38 8.17 -6.05
C GLU A 62 1.20 7.42 -5.46
N LEU A 63 1.51 6.36 -4.75
CA LEU A 63 0.52 5.59 -4.00
C LEU A 63 0.39 6.22 -2.62
N TRP A 64 -0.84 6.60 -2.24
CA TRP A 64 -1.13 7.28 -0.98
C TRP A 64 -1.98 6.42 -0.08
N PHE A 65 -1.79 6.62 1.21
CA PHE A 65 -2.59 5.99 2.25
C PHE A 65 -3.10 7.05 3.21
N ASP A 66 -4.33 6.86 3.68
CA ASP A 66 -4.95 7.68 4.71
C ASP A 66 -5.38 6.76 5.84
N LEU A 67 -4.60 6.71 6.91
CA LEU A 67 -4.87 5.84 8.05
C LEU A 67 -5.56 6.61 9.16
N ASP A 68 -6.61 6.01 9.73
CA ASP A 68 -7.25 6.55 10.90
C ASP A 68 -6.33 6.37 12.12
N GLU A 69 -6.20 7.41 12.94
CA GLU A 69 -5.40 7.35 14.16
C GLU A 69 -6.23 6.69 15.27
N THR A 70 -6.36 5.37 15.17
CA THR A 70 -7.11 4.56 16.13
C THR A 70 -6.16 3.82 17.05
N GLN A 71 -6.72 3.22 18.12
CA GLN A 71 -5.96 2.36 18.99
C GLN A 71 -5.35 1.17 18.23
N GLU A 72 -6.09 0.63 17.26
CA GLU A 72 -5.60 -0.47 16.42
C GLU A 72 -4.37 -0.06 15.62
N THR A 73 -4.38 1.12 15.02
CA THR A 73 -3.25 1.64 14.27
C THR A 73 -2.04 1.86 15.18
N THR A 74 -2.26 2.39 16.38
CA THR A 74 -1.20 2.60 17.36
C THR A 74 -0.57 1.27 17.78
N MET A 75 -1.38 0.26 18.06
CA MET A 75 -0.90 -1.07 18.43
C MET A 75 -0.10 -1.70 17.30
N LEU A 76 -0.57 -1.56 16.08
CA LEU A 76 0.12 -2.06 14.90
C LEU A 76 1.49 -1.40 14.73
N ALA A 77 1.55 -0.08 14.91
CA ALA A 77 2.79 0.68 14.84
C ALA A 77 3.80 0.19 15.88
N LEU A 78 3.34 -0.08 17.11
CA LEU A 78 4.21 -0.62 18.16
C LEU A 78 4.70 -2.03 17.85
N GLN A 79 3.85 -2.85 17.26
CA GLN A 79 4.17 -4.23 16.91
C GLN A 79 5.24 -4.30 15.83
N TRP A 80 5.21 -3.38 14.88
CA TRP A 80 6.10 -3.40 13.71
C TRP A 80 7.22 -2.36 13.77
N ALA A 81 7.35 -1.69 14.87
CA ALA A 81 8.41 -0.69 15.07
C ALA A 81 9.81 -1.33 15.12
#